data_b3a2acfab49e618ce70482705139912e
#
_entry.id   b3a2acfab49e618ce70482705139912e
#
_cell.length_a   1.000
_cell.length_b   1.000
_cell.length_c   1.000
_cell.angle_alpha   90.00
_cell.angle_beta   90.00
_cell.angle_gamma   90.00
#
_symmetry.space_group_name_H-M   'P 1'
#
loop_
_entity.id
_entity.type
_entity.pdbx_description
1 polymer ?
#
loop_
_entity_poly.entity_id
_entity_poly.type
_entity_poly.pdbx_seq_one_letter_code
_entity_poly.pdbx_strand_id
1 'polypeptide(L)'
;MGRDGKGDAWKYRQWRPHGLSGIPRNYTERKLKVEPQFPFKKVYITPYRLQRHYADDGTVSYSELKRNLEPTGIKIFDDFLQYLTAGNSDLQVFADRYGLKLTDIDSMIFVLTGMRGIDFRKKYQVWMAGQLLRWSDMSIAEVAKRSGLGSPNNLYLTFKREYNLAPGYYRKAIRKPGDVGKYKL
;
A
#
# COMPACT_ATOMS: atom_id res chain seq x y z
N MET A 1 35.33 -13.23 -10.94
CA MET A 1 34.54 -13.57 -9.75
C MET A 1 33.44 -12.53 -9.62
N GLY A 2 32.25 -12.87 -10.11
CA GLY A 2 31.08 -11.99 -10.16
C GLY A 2 30.47 -11.84 -8.76
N ARG A 3 30.17 -10.61 -8.39
CA ARG A 3 29.27 -10.35 -7.25
C ARG A 3 27.87 -10.17 -7.81
N ASP A 4 27.07 -11.20 -7.62
CA ASP A 4 25.70 -11.25 -8.04
C ASP A 4 24.86 -10.17 -7.39
N GLY A 5 24.07 -9.53 -8.22
CA GLY A 5 23.22 -8.41 -7.91
C GLY A 5 22.21 -8.72 -6.81
N LYS A 6 22.41 -8.11 -5.66
CA LYS A 6 21.33 -7.94 -4.67
C LYS A 6 20.38 -6.81 -5.11
N GLY A 7 19.79 -7.01 -6.27
CA GLY A 7 18.80 -6.11 -6.80
C GLY A 7 17.43 -6.75 -6.79
N ASP A 8 16.87 -7.06 -5.64
CA ASP A 8 15.45 -7.44 -5.56
C ASP A 8 15.00 -7.61 -4.10
N ALA A 9 15.37 -6.70 -3.23
CA ALA A 9 14.83 -6.67 -1.86
C ALA A 9 13.30 -6.45 -1.81
N TRP A 10 12.65 -6.37 -2.98
CA TRP A 10 11.22 -6.26 -3.21
C TRP A 10 10.52 -7.60 -3.41
N LYS A 11 11.29 -8.68 -3.53
CA LYS A 11 10.73 -10.02 -3.64
C LYS A 11 10.19 -10.44 -2.29
N TYR A 12 8.95 -10.03 -2.03
CA TYR A 12 7.97 -10.78 -1.27
C TYR A 12 8.54 -11.56 -0.06
N ARG A 13 8.83 -10.87 1.05
CA ARG A 13 8.52 -11.53 2.31
C ARG A 13 7.04 -11.83 2.25
N GLN A 14 6.69 -13.11 2.15
CA GLN A 14 5.33 -13.55 2.33
C GLN A 14 4.79 -12.81 3.55
N TRP A 15 3.83 -11.93 3.31
CA TRP A 15 3.14 -11.24 4.38
C TRP A 15 2.53 -12.32 5.27
N ARG A 16 3.11 -12.54 6.46
CA ARG A 16 2.56 -13.44 7.47
C ARG A 16 1.70 -12.57 8.37
N PRO A 17 0.40 -12.83 8.47
CA PRO A 17 -0.40 -12.20 9.50
C PRO A 17 0.25 -12.51 10.84
N HIS A 18 0.67 -11.46 11.55
CA HIS A 18 1.16 -11.64 12.90
C HIS A 18 0.06 -12.22 13.76
N GLY A 19 0.39 -13.27 14.50
CA GLY A 19 -0.48 -14.17 15.18
C GLY A 19 -1.64 -13.48 15.89
N LEU A 20 -2.77 -14.09 15.77
CA LEU A 20 -3.96 -13.84 16.55
C LEU A 20 -3.64 -14.14 18.02
N SER A 21 -3.11 -13.13 18.72
CA SER A 21 -3.04 -13.16 20.17
C SER A 21 -4.47 -13.12 20.71
N GLY A 22 -5.02 -14.30 21.04
CA GLY A 22 -6.37 -14.42 21.59
C GLY A 22 -7.16 -15.62 21.12
N ILE A 23 -6.69 -16.38 20.13
CA ILE A 23 -7.35 -17.63 19.73
C ILE A 23 -6.81 -18.76 20.61
N PRO A 24 -7.71 -19.59 21.24
CA PRO A 24 -7.27 -20.76 21.99
C PRO A 24 -6.39 -21.67 21.14
N ARG A 25 -5.29 -22.17 21.70
CA ARG A 25 -4.28 -23.03 21.03
C ARG A 25 -4.83 -24.30 20.38
N ASN A 26 -6.09 -24.61 20.56
CA ASN A 26 -6.78 -25.79 20.03
C ASN A 26 -7.62 -25.51 18.79
N TYR A 27 -7.60 -24.29 18.27
CA TYR A 27 -8.27 -24.00 17.01
C TYR A 27 -7.33 -24.43 15.88
N THR A 28 -7.55 -25.62 15.36
CA THR A 28 -7.00 -26.02 14.05
C THR A 28 -7.57 -25.05 13.03
N GLU A 29 -6.78 -24.02 12.69
CA GLU A 29 -7.12 -23.08 11.62
C GLU A 29 -7.35 -23.89 10.35
N ARG A 30 -8.59 -24.22 10.06
CA ARG A 30 -9.00 -24.48 8.69
C ARG A 30 -8.88 -23.15 7.97
N LYS A 31 -7.66 -22.86 7.49
CA LYS A 31 -7.44 -21.70 6.64
C LYS A 31 -8.27 -21.90 5.40
N LEU A 32 -9.40 -21.24 5.33
CA LEU A 32 -10.15 -21.11 4.10
C LEU A 32 -9.16 -20.44 3.10
N LYS A 33 -8.62 -21.23 2.20
CA LYS A 33 -7.81 -20.70 1.10
C LYS A 33 -8.80 -20.12 0.09
N VAL A 34 -9.05 -18.83 0.21
CA VAL A 34 -9.78 -18.09 -0.82
C VAL A 34 -8.75 -17.69 -1.87
N GLU A 35 -8.93 -18.15 -3.10
CA GLU A 35 -8.19 -17.58 -4.22
C GLU A 35 -8.71 -16.16 -4.45
N PRO A 36 -7.83 -15.14 -4.43
CA PRO A 36 -8.28 -13.77 -4.56
C PRO A 36 -8.83 -13.51 -5.96
N GLN A 37 -10.09 -13.09 -6.05
CA GLN A 37 -10.67 -12.60 -7.30
C GLN A 37 -9.90 -11.37 -7.78
N PHE A 38 -9.49 -10.51 -6.85
CA PHE A 38 -8.71 -9.31 -7.10
C PHE A 38 -7.37 -9.35 -6.35
N PRO A 39 -6.28 -9.82 -6.98
CA PRO A 39 -4.95 -9.76 -6.40
C PRO A 39 -4.57 -8.32 -6.07
N PHE A 40 -3.95 -8.08 -4.91
CA PHE A 40 -3.60 -6.76 -4.40
C PHE A 40 -2.94 -5.84 -5.45
N LYS A 41 -2.02 -6.35 -6.24
CA LYS A 41 -1.31 -5.57 -7.27
C LYS A 41 -2.23 -5.03 -8.37
N LYS A 42 -3.31 -5.75 -8.70
CA LYS A 42 -4.27 -5.34 -9.73
C LYS A 42 -5.21 -4.24 -9.24
N VAL A 43 -5.43 -4.16 -7.93
CA VAL A 43 -6.38 -3.20 -7.34
C VAL A 43 -5.69 -2.06 -6.58
N TYR A 44 -4.38 -2.15 -6.35
CA TYR A 44 -3.66 -1.04 -5.75
C TYR A 44 -3.60 0.16 -6.71
N ILE A 45 -4.11 1.29 -6.28
CA ILE A 45 -4.09 2.54 -7.03
C ILE A 45 -2.94 3.40 -6.49
N THR A 46 -1.97 3.71 -7.35
CA THR A 46 -0.90 4.63 -6.97
C THR A 46 -1.44 6.04 -6.73
N PRO A 47 -0.92 6.80 -5.74
CA PRO A 47 -1.33 8.19 -5.54
C PRO A 47 -0.83 9.12 -6.65
N TYR A 48 0.14 8.69 -7.44
CA TYR A 48 0.72 9.49 -8.50
C TYR A 48 -0.16 9.50 -9.75
N ARG A 49 -0.22 10.67 -10.41
CA ARG A 49 -1.06 10.91 -11.60
C ARG A 49 -0.24 11.14 -12.85
N LEU A 50 0.91 11.77 -12.72
CA LEU A 50 1.76 12.16 -13.85
C LEU A 50 3.13 11.52 -13.74
N GLN A 51 3.71 11.22 -14.90
CA GLN A 51 5.09 10.74 -15.04
C GLN A 51 5.90 11.76 -15.83
N ARG A 52 7.11 12.05 -15.33
CA ARG A 52 8.08 12.93 -15.97
C ARG A 52 8.82 12.22 -17.09
N HIS A 53 8.99 12.93 -18.19
CA HIS A 53 9.80 12.54 -19.34
C HIS A 53 10.84 13.62 -19.64
N TYR A 54 11.98 13.19 -20.16
CA TYR A 54 13.03 14.05 -20.65
C TYR A 54 13.12 13.85 -22.16
N ALA A 55 13.10 14.95 -22.93
CA ALA A 55 13.44 14.93 -24.34
C ALA A 55 14.97 15.02 -24.49
N ASP A 56 15.47 14.72 -25.69
CA ASP A 56 16.90 14.73 -26.01
C ASP A 56 17.53 16.13 -25.87
N ASP A 57 16.73 17.19 -26.02
CA ASP A 57 17.12 18.58 -25.82
C ASP A 57 17.13 19.01 -24.33
N GLY A 58 16.83 18.07 -23.40
CA GLY A 58 16.73 18.35 -21.97
C GLY A 58 15.41 18.92 -21.51
N THR A 59 14.44 19.14 -22.42
CA THR A 59 13.10 19.61 -22.07
C THR A 59 12.37 18.59 -21.21
N VAL A 60 11.70 19.07 -20.16
CA VAL A 60 10.93 18.25 -19.24
C VAL A 60 9.44 18.35 -19.56
N SER A 61 8.83 17.20 -19.82
CA SER A 61 7.38 17.07 -20.03
C SER A 61 6.77 16.09 -19.02
N TYR A 62 5.45 16.10 -18.92
CA TYR A 62 4.70 15.18 -18.06
C TYR A 62 3.55 14.57 -18.86
N SER A 63 3.39 13.27 -18.75
CA SER A 63 2.22 12.56 -19.28
C SER A 63 1.42 11.90 -18.15
N GLU A 64 0.17 11.58 -18.43
CA GLU A 64 -0.64 10.83 -17.49
C GLU A 64 -0.04 9.46 -17.20
N LEU A 65 -0.01 9.10 -15.92
CA LEU A 65 0.45 7.78 -15.47
C LEU A 65 -0.72 6.79 -15.58
N LYS A 66 -0.49 5.67 -16.26
CA LYS A 66 -1.45 4.56 -16.28
C LYS A 66 -1.62 4.02 -14.86
N ARG A 67 -2.81 4.20 -14.29
CA ARG A 67 -3.18 3.73 -12.95
C ARG A 67 -4.22 2.62 -13.05
N ASN A 68 -4.34 1.81 -12.00
CA ASN A 68 -5.38 0.79 -11.89
C ASN A 68 -6.72 1.46 -11.52
N LEU A 69 -7.36 2.12 -12.48
CA LEU A 69 -8.64 2.82 -12.29
C LEU A 69 -9.81 2.08 -12.94
N GLU A 70 -9.57 0.95 -13.59
CA GLU A 70 -10.62 0.14 -14.17
C GLU A 70 -11.55 -0.38 -13.05
N PRO A 71 -12.86 -0.14 -13.15
CA PRO A 71 -13.80 -0.60 -12.13
C PRO A 71 -13.75 -2.13 -11.98
N THR A 72 -13.80 -2.60 -10.75
CA THR A 72 -13.88 -4.04 -10.47
C THR A 72 -15.27 -4.63 -10.76
N GLY A 73 -16.25 -3.75 -10.98
CA GLY A 73 -17.67 -4.09 -11.12
C GLY A 73 -18.40 -4.15 -9.76
N ILE A 74 -17.68 -3.92 -8.66
CA ILE A 74 -18.23 -3.91 -7.30
C ILE A 74 -18.05 -2.50 -6.74
N LYS A 75 -19.08 -1.67 -6.90
CA LYS A 75 -19.02 -0.24 -6.57
C LYS A 75 -18.45 0.04 -5.16
N ILE A 76 -18.93 -0.64 -4.14
CA ILE A 76 -18.46 -0.42 -2.76
C ILE A 76 -16.97 -0.77 -2.60
N PHE A 77 -16.46 -1.74 -3.32
CA PHE A 77 -15.05 -2.09 -3.31
C PHE A 77 -14.21 -1.04 -4.05
N ASP A 78 -14.70 -0.56 -5.19
CA ASP A 78 -14.04 0.53 -5.95
C ASP A 78 -13.99 1.81 -5.12
N ASP A 79 -15.06 2.17 -4.44
CA ASP A 79 -15.11 3.32 -3.53
C ASP A 79 -14.16 3.12 -2.31
N PHE A 80 -14.02 1.88 -1.83
CA PHE A 80 -13.06 1.56 -0.78
C PHE A 80 -11.60 1.76 -1.22
N LEU A 81 -11.26 1.35 -2.43
CA LEU A 81 -9.92 1.56 -3.00
C LEU A 81 -9.60 3.06 -3.15
N GLN A 82 -10.58 3.85 -3.61
CA GLN A 82 -10.44 5.31 -3.70
C GLN A 82 -10.31 5.94 -2.30
N TYR A 83 -11.09 5.48 -1.33
CA TYR A 83 -11.01 5.91 0.07
C TYR A 83 -9.60 5.73 0.64
N LEU A 84 -8.99 4.56 0.42
CA LEU A 84 -7.62 4.29 0.84
C LEU A 84 -6.59 5.15 0.07
N THR A 85 -6.80 5.34 -1.24
CA THR A 85 -5.90 6.15 -2.09
C THR A 85 -5.88 7.62 -1.65
N ALA A 86 -6.99 8.12 -1.14
CA ALA A 86 -7.09 9.47 -0.56
C ALA A 86 -6.36 9.62 0.80
N GLY A 87 -5.77 8.54 1.34
CA GLY A 87 -5.08 8.54 2.63
C GLY A 87 -6.00 8.33 3.83
N ASN A 88 -7.27 7.99 3.58
CA ASN A 88 -8.19 7.62 4.65
C ASN A 88 -7.89 6.21 5.16
N SER A 89 -8.21 5.94 6.42
CA SER A 89 -7.80 4.68 7.04
C SER A 89 -8.79 4.08 8.04
N ASP A 90 -9.83 4.81 8.37
CA ASP A 90 -10.83 4.34 9.34
C ASP A 90 -11.88 3.49 8.63
N LEU A 91 -11.85 2.19 8.90
CA LEU A 91 -12.78 1.23 8.29
C LEU A 91 -14.21 1.38 8.83
N GLN A 92 -14.37 1.85 10.08
CA GLN A 92 -15.69 2.09 10.64
C GLN A 92 -16.35 3.29 9.95
N VAL A 93 -15.62 4.39 9.78
CA VAL A 93 -16.10 5.57 9.04
C VAL A 93 -16.48 5.20 7.60
N PHE A 94 -15.74 4.28 6.98
CA PHE A 94 -16.11 3.80 5.64
C PHE A 94 -17.39 2.96 5.69
N ALA A 95 -17.52 2.02 6.63
CA ALA A 95 -18.71 1.17 6.78
C ALA A 95 -19.97 2.01 7.03
N ASP A 96 -19.88 2.99 7.90
CA ASP A 96 -21.00 3.88 8.27
C ASP A 96 -21.57 4.64 7.06
N ARG A 97 -20.74 4.99 6.06
CA ARG A 97 -21.20 5.63 4.81
C ARG A 97 -22.20 4.79 4.02
N TYR A 98 -22.13 3.48 4.18
CA TYR A 98 -23.00 2.52 3.49
C TYR A 98 -24.05 1.90 4.42
N GLY A 99 -24.12 2.33 5.67
CA GLY A 99 -25.01 1.72 6.68
C GLY A 99 -24.65 0.26 6.98
N LEU A 100 -23.38 -0.11 6.83
CA LEU A 100 -22.89 -1.47 7.02
C LEU A 100 -22.12 -1.61 8.34
N LYS A 101 -22.03 -2.83 8.83
CA LYS A 101 -21.17 -3.17 9.96
C LYS A 101 -19.73 -3.35 9.48
N LEU A 102 -18.76 -3.11 10.38
CA LEU A 102 -17.34 -3.34 10.10
C LEU A 102 -17.08 -4.79 9.66
N THR A 103 -17.82 -5.76 10.21
CA THR A 103 -17.74 -7.18 9.84
C THR A 103 -18.14 -7.44 8.39
N ASP A 104 -19.08 -6.67 7.85
CA ASP A 104 -19.55 -6.82 6.47
C ASP A 104 -18.45 -6.34 5.50
N ILE A 105 -17.79 -5.22 5.83
CA ILE A 105 -16.63 -4.71 5.08
C ILE A 105 -15.47 -5.70 5.16
N ASP A 106 -15.14 -6.23 6.35
CA ASP A 106 -14.05 -7.22 6.52
C ASP A 106 -14.32 -8.47 5.69
N SER A 107 -15.57 -8.97 5.72
CA SER A 107 -16.00 -10.15 4.97
C SER A 107 -15.93 -9.92 3.45
N MET A 108 -16.43 -8.79 2.98
CA MET A 108 -16.35 -8.40 1.56
C MET A 108 -14.88 -8.37 1.09
N ILE A 109 -14.03 -7.67 1.80
CA ILE A 109 -12.60 -7.56 1.43
C ILE A 109 -11.95 -8.94 1.44
N PHE A 110 -12.27 -9.78 2.44
CA PHE A 110 -11.72 -11.13 2.53
C PHE A 110 -12.12 -12.00 1.33
N VAL A 111 -13.40 -12.03 0.97
CA VAL A 111 -13.89 -12.80 -0.17
C VAL A 111 -13.26 -12.33 -1.48
N LEU A 112 -13.12 -11.03 -1.67
CA LEU A 112 -12.60 -10.44 -2.91
C LEU A 112 -11.08 -10.54 -3.06
N THR A 113 -10.34 -10.44 -1.93
CA THR A 113 -8.88 -10.29 -1.97
C THR A 113 -8.11 -11.39 -1.26
N GLY A 114 -8.78 -12.29 -0.55
CA GLY A 114 -8.16 -13.29 0.32
C GLY A 114 -7.48 -12.69 1.57
N MET A 115 -7.70 -11.40 1.83
CA MET A 115 -7.08 -10.68 2.96
C MET A 115 -8.16 -10.08 3.86
N ARG A 116 -7.94 -10.10 5.19
CA ARG A 116 -8.80 -9.37 6.11
C ARG A 116 -8.71 -7.86 5.83
N GLY A 117 -9.78 -7.12 6.07
CA GLY A 117 -9.84 -5.69 5.79
C GLY A 117 -8.73 -4.88 6.46
N ILE A 118 -8.41 -5.20 7.73
CA ILE A 118 -7.32 -4.55 8.45
C ILE A 118 -5.94 -4.81 7.82
N ASP A 119 -5.74 -6.01 7.29
CA ASP A 119 -4.47 -6.43 6.69
C ASP A 119 -4.32 -5.85 5.29
N PHE A 120 -5.40 -5.83 4.52
CA PHE A 120 -5.45 -5.18 3.22
C PHE A 120 -5.15 -3.68 3.34
N ARG A 121 -5.83 -2.98 4.28
CA ARG A 121 -5.59 -1.58 4.58
C ARG A 121 -4.13 -1.32 4.93
N LYS A 122 -3.57 -2.08 5.89
CA LYS A 122 -2.15 -1.93 6.30
C LYS A 122 -1.21 -2.09 5.12
N LYS A 123 -1.43 -3.11 4.29
CA LYS A 123 -0.63 -3.33 3.09
C LYS A 123 -0.72 -2.16 2.12
N TYR A 124 -1.92 -1.62 1.94
CA TYR A 124 -2.16 -0.45 1.09
C TYR A 124 -1.37 0.77 1.58
N GLN A 125 -1.47 1.06 2.89
CA GLN A 125 -0.75 2.16 3.53
C GLN A 125 0.77 2.02 3.41
N VAL A 126 1.30 0.82 3.63
CA VAL A 126 2.75 0.55 3.52
C VAL A 126 3.25 0.75 2.10
N TRP A 127 2.50 0.26 1.11
CA TRP A 127 2.87 0.44 -0.29
C TRP A 127 2.85 1.90 -0.70
N MET A 128 1.82 2.63 -0.31
CA MET A 128 1.72 4.06 -0.55
C MET A 128 2.88 4.81 0.11
N ALA A 129 3.15 4.56 1.39
CA ALA A 129 4.27 5.19 2.09
C ALA A 129 5.62 4.87 1.44
N GLY A 130 5.84 3.63 1.00
CA GLY A 130 7.05 3.24 0.27
C GLY A 130 7.24 4.01 -1.04
N GLN A 131 6.17 4.18 -1.81
CA GLN A 131 6.21 4.99 -3.04
C GLN A 131 6.48 6.47 -2.74
N LEU A 132 5.80 7.04 -1.73
CA LEU A 132 6.02 8.44 -1.33
C LEU A 132 7.45 8.65 -0.83
N LEU A 133 8.01 7.74 -0.03
CA LEU A 133 9.39 7.81 0.43
C LEU A 133 10.39 7.76 -0.74
N ARG A 134 10.10 7.02 -1.78
CA ARG A 134 10.99 6.88 -2.93
C ARG A 134 10.92 8.06 -3.90
N TRP A 135 9.71 8.44 -4.30
CA TRP A 135 9.50 9.29 -5.47
C TRP A 135 9.24 10.76 -5.12
N SER A 136 9.10 11.12 -3.83
CA SER A 136 8.85 12.49 -3.40
C SER A 136 9.83 12.95 -2.32
N ASP A 137 9.97 14.27 -2.18
CA ASP A 137 10.74 14.91 -1.11
C ASP A 137 9.91 15.22 0.14
N MET A 138 8.71 14.64 0.23
CA MET A 138 7.86 14.80 1.40
C MET A 138 8.61 14.46 2.69
N SER A 139 8.37 15.24 3.73
CA SER A 139 8.81 14.93 5.08
C SER A 139 8.22 13.60 5.57
N ILE A 140 8.84 13.00 6.57
CA ILE A 140 8.32 11.78 7.20
C ILE A 140 6.90 11.98 7.75
N ALA A 141 6.60 13.18 8.26
CA ALA A 141 5.28 13.53 8.76
C ALA A 141 4.22 13.59 7.64
N GLU A 142 4.55 14.21 6.51
CA GLU A 142 3.67 14.27 5.34
C GLU A 142 3.43 12.88 4.74
N VAL A 143 4.47 12.05 4.63
CA VAL A 143 4.33 10.67 4.18
C VAL A 143 3.39 9.88 5.10
N ALA A 144 3.56 10.01 6.43
CA ALA A 144 2.69 9.34 7.40
C ALA A 144 1.23 9.75 7.24
N LYS A 145 0.98 11.06 7.12
CA LYS A 145 -0.37 11.60 6.92
C LYS A 145 -0.98 11.11 5.60
N ARG A 146 -0.25 11.28 4.50
CA ARG A 146 -0.76 10.99 3.15
C ARG A 146 -0.96 9.50 2.89
N SER A 147 -0.17 8.64 3.51
CA SER A 147 -0.35 7.18 3.41
C SER A 147 -1.44 6.62 4.32
N GLY A 148 -2.11 7.47 5.11
CA GLY A 148 -3.12 7.03 6.07
C GLY A 148 -2.56 6.40 7.36
N LEU A 149 -1.24 6.42 7.56
CA LEU A 149 -0.61 5.95 8.81
C LEU A 149 -0.74 6.98 9.96
N GLY A 150 -1.13 8.21 9.64
CA GLY A 150 -1.51 9.26 10.57
C GLY A 150 -0.33 9.97 11.23
N SER A 151 0.62 9.26 11.84
CA SER A 151 1.72 9.86 12.57
C SER A 151 3.09 9.31 12.17
N PRO A 152 4.19 10.11 12.34
CA PRO A 152 5.56 9.63 12.13
C PRO A 152 5.90 8.39 12.95
N ASN A 153 5.39 8.31 14.17
CA ASN A 153 5.63 7.15 15.04
C ASN A 153 4.98 5.87 14.48
N ASN A 154 3.73 5.96 14.01
CA ASN A 154 3.06 4.82 13.37
C ASN A 154 3.77 4.39 12.08
N LEU A 155 4.23 5.36 11.28
CA LEU A 155 5.04 5.08 10.09
C LEU A 155 6.34 4.37 10.48
N TYR A 156 7.05 4.85 11.52
CA TYR A 156 8.28 4.23 12.02
C TYR A 156 8.05 2.79 12.45
N LEU A 157 7.07 2.55 13.33
CA LEU A 157 6.77 1.22 13.86
C LEU A 157 6.36 0.26 12.74
N THR A 158 5.56 0.74 11.80
CA THR A 158 5.11 -0.06 10.65
C THR A 158 6.28 -0.44 9.76
N PHE A 159 7.14 0.51 9.38
CA PHE A 159 8.30 0.24 8.53
C PHE A 159 9.34 -0.65 9.23
N LYS A 160 9.56 -0.44 10.53
CA LYS A 160 10.44 -1.29 11.31
C LYS A 160 9.96 -2.74 11.32
N ARG A 161 8.64 -2.94 11.44
CA ARG A 161 8.04 -4.28 11.40
C ARG A 161 8.09 -4.93 10.01
N GLU A 162 7.77 -4.17 8.95
CA GLU A 162 7.64 -4.73 7.59
C GLU A 162 8.98 -4.87 6.88
N TYR A 163 9.90 -3.91 7.06
CA TYR A 163 11.17 -3.85 6.34
C TYR A 163 12.39 -3.97 7.23
N ASN A 164 12.23 -4.05 8.55
CA ASN A 164 13.30 -3.96 9.55
C ASN A 164 14.16 -2.69 9.44
N LEU A 165 13.63 -1.65 8.82
CA LEU A 165 14.29 -0.36 8.59
C LEU A 165 13.41 0.78 9.06
N ALA A 166 14.02 1.84 9.60
CA ALA A 166 13.31 3.10 9.81
C ALA A 166 13.00 3.78 8.46
N PRO A 167 11.90 4.56 8.34
CA PRO A 167 11.51 5.21 7.08
C PRO A 167 12.60 6.03 6.41
N GLY A 168 13.40 6.76 7.21
CA GLY A 168 14.52 7.55 6.69
C GLY A 168 15.64 6.69 6.09
N TYR A 169 15.98 5.58 6.73
CA TYR A 169 16.95 4.62 6.20
C TYR A 169 16.40 3.87 4.98
N TYR A 170 15.13 3.50 5.02
CA TYR A 170 14.46 2.91 3.87
C TYR A 170 14.52 3.85 2.67
N ARG A 171 14.19 5.14 2.85
CA ARG A 171 14.29 6.17 1.80
C ARG A 171 15.70 6.21 1.19
N LYS A 172 16.74 6.25 2.01
CA LYS A 172 18.12 6.26 1.54
C LYS A 172 18.50 4.99 0.77
N ALA A 173 18.03 3.83 1.23
CA ALA A 173 18.37 2.54 0.64
C ALA A 173 17.73 2.31 -0.74
N ILE A 174 16.53 2.85 -0.98
CA ILE A 174 15.77 2.56 -2.21
C ILE A 174 15.88 3.65 -3.27
N ARG A 175 16.23 4.89 -2.89
CA ARG A 175 16.31 6.02 -3.82
C ARG A 175 17.50 5.88 -4.76
N LYS A 176 17.22 6.16 -6.03
CA LYS A 176 18.24 6.28 -7.07
C LYS A 176 18.29 7.73 -7.56
N PRO A 177 19.42 8.17 -8.15
CA PRO A 177 19.46 9.44 -8.85
C PRO A 177 18.31 9.56 -9.86
N GLY A 178 17.62 10.69 -9.87
CA GLY A 178 16.47 10.94 -10.75
C GLY A 178 15.11 10.40 -10.25
N ASP A 179 15.07 9.64 -9.16
CA ASP A 179 13.80 9.13 -8.61
C ASP A 179 12.89 10.26 -8.12
N VAL A 180 13.47 11.27 -7.46
CA VAL A 180 12.68 12.39 -6.92
C VAL A 180 12.08 13.22 -8.06
N GLY A 181 10.76 13.49 -7.93
CA GLY A 181 10.02 14.22 -8.94
C GLY A 181 9.76 13.47 -10.24
N LYS A 182 10.14 12.17 -10.32
CA LYS A 182 9.78 11.32 -11.48
C LYS A 182 8.27 11.21 -11.66
N TYR A 183 7.54 11.25 -10.57
CA TYR A 183 6.07 11.22 -10.59
C TYR A 183 5.51 12.42 -9.83
N LYS A 184 4.36 12.96 -10.30
CA LYS A 184 3.55 13.97 -9.60
C LYS A 184 2.24 13.37 -9.10
N LEU A 185 1.77 13.89 -7.97
CA LEU A 185 0.51 13.53 -7.32
C LEU A 185 -0.68 14.16 -8.01
#